data_f3df9ee7b88d3e1bf546ff36a7d71553
#
_entry.id   f3df9ee7b88d3e1bf546ff36a7d71553
#
_cell.length_a   1.000
_cell.length_b   1.000
_cell.length_c   1.000
_cell.angle_alpha   90.00
_cell.angle_beta   90.00
_cell.angle_gamma   90.00
#
_symmetry.space_group_name_H-M   'P 1'
#
loop_
_entity.id
_entity.type
_entity.pdbx_description
1 polymer ?
#
loop_
_entity_poly.entity_id
_entity_poly.type
_entity_poly.pdbx_seq_one_letter_code
_entity_poly.pdbx_strand_id
1 'polypeptide(L)'
;MTIRILSPQLANQIAAGEVVERPASVVKELVENSLDAGADKIQIDIENGGASLIRIRDNGIGIAKEELALALARHATSKIADLADLEAILSLGFRGEALASISSVSRLTLTSRTAEQNEAWQVYAQGRDMETTIQPASHPVGTTVEVANLFFNTPARRKFLRSEKTEFSHIDEVIRRIALAKFNISFTLTHNGKVLRQYKSAVTNEQKLKRVAAICGDDFIQNALQIDWKHDDLHLSGWVATPHFHRPQNDLNYCYVNGRMVRDKIITHAIRQAYADYLTNDQYPAFVLFIDLNPNDVDVNVHPTKHEVRFQQSRLVHDFITQGITNALASEPMPLNTPQTECGVEEPAGVWEVSTHTKPNRSAAGQNIFSQPPVYSANTYTENRYHEPQKQRQNPPHFYGETSPRESITPSVLKAHQALWAGSSTTMQTNVTEVKKPNTHFLHALALIQHEALLLQQEQRFYLLSLARLQQLKQTLNLTLAPTSQPLLIPIIFRLSDAQWQAWLQQKAFFEQIGFVFMEEATQHKITLQKVSAHLRQQNLQHMIVSLLNQSFENLPDFLTALL
;
A
#
# COMPACT_ATOMS: atom_id res chain seq x y z
N MET A 1 19.72 -1.08 -41.57
CA MET A 1 18.28 -1.43 -41.44
C MET A 1 17.48 -0.24 -41.90
N THR A 2 16.43 -0.44 -42.71
CA THR A 2 15.55 0.65 -43.17
C THR A 2 14.36 0.78 -42.22
N ILE A 3 13.99 2.00 -41.84
CA ILE A 3 12.80 2.31 -41.05
C ILE A 3 11.56 2.03 -41.92
N ARG A 4 10.58 1.31 -41.40
CA ARG A 4 9.33 0.98 -42.09
C ARG A 4 8.13 1.22 -41.16
N ILE A 5 7.01 1.65 -41.74
CA ILE A 5 5.74 1.72 -41.03
C ILE A 5 5.26 0.28 -40.84
N LEU A 6 4.94 -0.07 -39.59
CA LEU A 6 4.40 -1.40 -39.26
C LEU A 6 2.95 -1.53 -39.72
N SER A 7 2.54 -2.75 -40.06
CA SER A 7 1.11 -3.02 -40.28
C SER A 7 0.30 -2.72 -39.00
N PRO A 8 -0.96 -2.27 -39.11
CA PRO A 8 -1.80 -2.02 -37.94
C PRO A 8 -1.87 -3.21 -36.98
N GLN A 9 -1.92 -4.43 -37.52
CA GLN A 9 -1.90 -5.67 -36.76
C GLN A 9 -0.63 -5.82 -35.92
N LEU A 10 0.54 -5.65 -36.51
CA LEU A 10 1.82 -5.79 -35.78
C LEU A 10 1.98 -4.68 -34.73
N ALA A 11 1.56 -3.46 -35.06
CA ALA A 11 1.52 -2.35 -34.12
C ALA A 11 0.59 -2.67 -32.93
N ASN A 12 -0.60 -3.27 -33.20
CA ASN A 12 -1.55 -3.69 -32.15
C ASN A 12 -0.97 -4.81 -31.26
N GLN A 13 -0.27 -5.80 -31.85
CA GLN A 13 0.37 -6.87 -31.06
C GLN A 13 1.52 -6.36 -30.19
N ILE A 14 2.25 -5.34 -30.65
CA ILE A 14 3.32 -4.69 -29.86
C ILE A 14 2.67 -3.92 -28.71
N ALA A 15 1.68 -3.07 -28.97
CA ALA A 15 0.94 -2.32 -27.95
C ALA A 15 0.22 -3.25 -26.95
N ALA A 16 -0.36 -4.36 -27.43
CA ALA A 16 -0.92 -5.39 -26.57
C ALA A 16 0.13 -6.01 -25.63
N GLY A 17 1.43 -5.86 -25.91
CA GLY A 17 2.50 -6.29 -25.03
C GLY A 17 2.62 -5.47 -23.75
N GLU A 18 2.28 -4.22 -23.82
CA GLU A 18 2.33 -3.29 -22.70
C GLU A 18 1.04 -3.29 -21.87
N VAL A 19 -0.11 -3.56 -22.51
CA VAL A 19 -1.43 -3.51 -21.87
C VAL A 19 -1.88 -4.89 -21.37
N VAL A 20 -1.63 -5.96 -22.14
CA VAL A 20 -2.10 -7.32 -21.86
C VAL A 20 -0.92 -8.25 -21.57
N GLU A 21 -0.43 -8.23 -20.34
CA GLU A 21 0.65 -9.12 -19.90
C GLU A 21 0.14 -10.53 -19.55
N ARG A 22 -1.04 -10.60 -18.93
CA ARG A 22 -1.64 -11.82 -18.37
C ARG A 22 -3.17 -11.74 -18.29
N PRO A 23 -3.88 -12.86 -18.00
CA PRO A 23 -5.34 -12.86 -17.84
C PRO A 23 -5.86 -11.83 -16.84
N ALA A 24 -5.18 -11.64 -15.71
CA ALA A 24 -5.55 -10.67 -14.69
C ALA A 24 -5.55 -9.21 -15.20
N SER A 25 -4.66 -8.86 -16.15
CA SER A 25 -4.67 -7.53 -16.78
C SER A 25 -5.91 -7.32 -17.63
N VAL A 26 -6.34 -8.35 -18.38
CA VAL A 26 -7.59 -8.33 -19.16
C VAL A 26 -8.78 -8.13 -18.25
N VAL A 27 -8.90 -8.93 -17.18
CA VAL A 27 -10.00 -8.82 -16.22
C VAL A 27 -10.04 -7.42 -15.61
N LYS A 28 -8.89 -6.86 -15.22
CA LYS A 28 -8.79 -5.51 -14.67
C LYS A 28 -9.38 -4.46 -15.63
N GLU A 29 -8.88 -4.40 -16.85
CA GLU A 29 -9.32 -3.41 -17.84
C GLU A 29 -10.82 -3.55 -18.19
N LEU A 30 -11.33 -4.77 -18.31
CA LEU A 30 -12.75 -5.01 -18.62
C LEU A 30 -13.67 -4.63 -17.46
N VAL A 31 -13.27 -4.96 -16.21
CA VAL A 31 -14.04 -4.58 -15.01
C VAL A 31 -14.00 -3.06 -14.82
N GLU A 32 -12.87 -2.39 -15.05
CA GLU A 32 -12.77 -0.93 -15.02
C GLU A 32 -13.70 -0.28 -16.07
N ASN A 33 -13.82 -0.87 -17.27
CA ASN A 33 -14.78 -0.40 -18.28
C ASN A 33 -16.24 -0.56 -17.81
N SER A 34 -16.59 -1.67 -17.19
CA SER A 34 -17.93 -1.88 -16.62
C SER A 34 -18.26 -0.88 -15.51
N LEU A 35 -17.27 -0.54 -14.66
CA LEU A 35 -17.42 0.49 -13.62
C LEU A 35 -17.62 1.89 -14.23
N ASP A 36 -16.84 2.23 -15.25
CA ASP A 36 -16.96 3.50 -15.97
C ASP A 36 -18.30 3.62 -16.72
N ALA A 37 -18.90 2.46 -17.13
CA ALA A 37 -20.25 2.40 -17.70
C ALA A 37 -21.38 2.51 -16.65
N GLY A 38 -21.06 2.77 -15.39
CA GLY A 38 -22.02 2.94 -14.31
C GLY A 38 -22.70 1.64 -13.85
N ALA A 39 -22.08 0.48 -14.08
CA ALA A 39 -22.63 -0.79 -13.62
C ALA A 39 -22.67 -0.88 -12.09
N ASP A 40 -23.75 -1.42 -11.55
CA ASP A 40 -23.88 -1.76 -10.12
C ASP A 40 -23.75 -3.27 -9.85
N LYS A 41 -23.76 -4.08 -10.92
CA LYS A 41 -23.62 -5.53 -10.85
C LYS A 41 -22.72 -6.05 -11.96
N ILE A 42 -21.63 -6.71 -11.56
CA ILE A 42 -20.62 -7.25 -12.47
C ILE A 42 -20.44 -8.75 -12.19
N GLN A 43 -20.60 -9.57 -13.22
CA GLN A 43 -20.36 -11.00 -13.18
C GLN A 43 -19.11 -11.31 -13.99
N ILE A 44 -18.21 -12.11 -13.41
CA ILE A 44 -16.91 -12.49 -13.97
C ILE A 44 -16.83 -14.00 -14.02
N ASP A 45 -16.82 -14.58 -15.22
CA ASP A 45 -16.70 -16.02 -15.42
C ASP A 45 -15.34 -16.33 -16.06
N ILE A 46 -14.57 -17.19 -15.41
CA ILE A 46 -13.20 -17.55 -15.78
C ILE A 46 -13.10 -19.05 -16.01
N GLU A 47 -12.46 -19.47 -17.11
CA GLU A 47 -12.12 -20.87 -17.38
C GLU A 47 -10.62 -21.02 -17.60
N ASN A 48 -10.06 -22.10 -17.05
CA ASN A 48 -8.63 -22.43 -17.14
C ASN A 48 -7.70 -21.25 -16.77
N GLY A 49 -8.01 -20.56 -15.64
CA GLY A 49 -7.22 -19.42 -15.19
C GLY A 49 -7.27 -18.20 -16.14
N GLY A 50 -8.26 -18.14 -17.04
CA GLY A 50 -8.45 -17.09 -18.03
C GLY A 50 -7.75 -17.35 -19.38
N ALA A 51 -7.10 -18.49 -19.56
CA ALA A 51 -6.47 -18.84 -20.82
C ALA A 51 -7.50 -19.26 -21.89
N SER A 52 -8.57 -19.98 -21.46
CA SER A 52 -9.65 -20.44 -22.37
C SER A 52 -10.75 -19.43 -22.51
N LEU A 53 -11.26 -18.90 -21.39
CA LEU A 53 -12.35 -17.93 -21.38
C LEU A 53 -12.21 -16.93 -20.24
N ILE A 54 -12.40 -15.66 -20.57
CA ILE A 54 -12.70 -14.56 -19.66
C ILE A 54 -14.00 -13.94 -20.16
N ARG A 55 -15.08 -14.02 -19.37
CA ARG A 55 -16.35 -13.38 -19.69
C ARG A 55 -16.69 -12.40 -18.59
N ILE A 56 -16.96 -11.16 -18.96
CA ILE A 56 -17.39 -10.13 -18.02
C ILE A 56 -18.72 -9.57 -18.50
N ARG A 57 -19.72 -9.64 -17.63
CA ARG A 57 -21.08 -9.16 -17.87
C ARG A 57 -21.42 -8.10 -16.85
N ASP A 58 -21.91 -6.99 -17.32
CA ASP A 58 -22.37 -5.87 -16.52
C ASP A 58 -23.80 -5.45 -16.88
N ASN A 59 -24.38 -4.62 -16.04
CA ASN A 59 -25.69 -3.99 -16.24
C ASN A 59 -25.57 -2.46 -16.38
N GLY A 60 -24.44 -1.97 -16.90
CA GLY A 60 -24.20 -0.55 -17.18
C GLY A 60 -25.08 -0.01 -18.33
N ILE A 61 -24.75 1.21 -18.78
CA ILE A 61 -25.52 1.91 -19.82
C ILE A 61 -25.56 1.20 -21.19
N GLY A 62 -24.63 0.26 -21.43
CA GLY A 62 -24.45 -0.41 -22.70
C GLY A 62 -23.72 0.44 -23.74
N ILE A 63 -23.56 -0.12 -24.95
CA ILE A 63 -22.93 0.51 -26.12
C ILE A 63 -23.93 0.44 -27.29
N ALA A 64 -24.16 1.56 -27.97
CA ALA A 64 -25.05 1.64 -29.11
C ALA A 64 -24.49 0.86 -30.32
N LYS A 65 -25.38 0.35 -31.17
CA LYS A 65 -25.01 -0.43 -32.39
C LYS A 65 -23.95 0.27 -33.22
N GLU A 66 -24.12 1.57 -33.43
CA GLU A 66 -23.28 2.42 -34.27
C GLU A 66 -21.84 2.56 -33.68
N GLU A 67 -21.70 2.43 -32.36
CA GLU A 67 -20.46 2.57 -31.64
C GLU A 67 -19.73 1.25 -31.40
N LEU A 68 -20.39 0.09 -31.61
CA LEU A 68 -19.78 -1.23 -31.34
C LEU A 68 -18.49 -1.48 -32.11
N ALA A 69 -18.44 -1.13 -33.39
CA ALA A 69 -17.23 -1.26 -34.20
C ALA A 69 -16.13 -0.28 -33.71
N LEU A 70 -16.55 0.94 -33.35
CA LEU A 70 -15.65 1.98 -32.85
C LEU A 70 -15.05 1.61 -31.50
N ALA A 71 -15.78 0.92 -30.63
CA ALA A 71 -15.30 0.45 -29.35
C ALA A 71 -14.10 -0.52 -29.47
N LEU A 72 -13.96 -1.20 -30.61
CA LEU A 72 -12.81 -2.07 -30.93
C LEU A 72 -11.70 -1.36 -31.72
N ALA A 73 -11.90 -0.11 -32.11
CA ALA A 73 -10.90 0.68 -32.81
C ALA A 73 -9.87 1.25 -31.82
N ARG A 74 -8.65 1.51 -32.32
CA ARG A 74 -7.60 2.16 -31.52
C ARG A 74 -7.88 3.65 -31.36
N HIS A 75 -7.49 4.19 -30.21
CA HIS A 75 -7.62 5.60 -29.89
C HIS A 75 -9.07 6.11 -29.89
N ALA A 76 -10.04 5.19 -29.85
CA ALA A 76 -11.45 5.51 -29.70
C ALA A 76 -11.82 5.43 -28.20
N THR A 77 -12.24 6.55 -27.65
CA THR A 77 -12.67 6.65 -26.25
C THR A 77 -13.79 7.67 -26.11
N SER A 78 -14.74 7.38 -25.24
CA SER A 78 -15.80 8.31 -24.82
C SER A 78 -15.43 9.07 -23.53
N LYS A 79 -14.22 8.86 -22.99
CA LYS A 79 -13.84 9.27 -21.63
C LYS A 79 -12.98 10.52 -21.59
N ILE A 80 -12.39 10.91 -22.72
CA ILE A 80 -11.56 12.11 -22.89
C ILE A 80 -11.93 12.74 -24.23
N ALA A 81 -12.31 14.00 -24.21
CA ALA A 81 -12.62 14.76 -25.40
C ALA A 81 -11.58 15.85 -25.67
N ASP A 82 -10.97 16.42 -24.65
CA ASP A 82 -10.04 17.53 -24.75
C ASP A 82 -8.81 17.39 -23.80
N LEU A 83 -7.95 18.40 -23.81
CA LEU A 83 -6.72 18.41 -22.99
C LEU A 83 -7.03 18.60 -21.50
N ALA A 84 -8.11 19.31 -21.16
CA ALA A 84 -8.51 19.54 -19.78
C ALA A 84 -8.95 18.23 -19.10
N ASP A 85 -9.66 17.35 -19.84
CA ASP A 85 -10.01 16.01 -19.38
C ASP A 85 -8.77 15.15 -19.08
N LEU A 86 -7.67 15.38 -19.84
CA LEU A 86 -6.42 14.66 -19.64
C LEU A 86 -5.67 15.13 -18.38
N GLU A 87 -5.84 16.39 -17.99
CA GLU A 87 -5.23 16.96 -16.77
C GLU A 87 -5.96 16.52 -15.50
N ALA A 88 -7.28 16.28 -15.57
CA ALA A 88 -8.12 15.87 -14.44
C ALA A 88 -8.86 14.55 -14.73
N ILE A 89 -8.12 13.44 -14.82
CA ILE A 89 -8.66 12.13 -15.19
C ILE A 89 -9.52 11.55 -14.06
N LEU A 90 -10.83 11.58 -14.21
CA LEU A 90 -11.81 10.99 -13.28
C LEU A 90 -12.13 9.52 -13.59
N SER A 91 -12.11 9.12 -14.88
CA SER A 91 -12.41 7.75 -15.31
C SER A 91 -11.26 6.77 -15.00
N LEU A 92 -11.57 5.50 -14.76
CA LEU A 92 -10.55 4.47 -14.50
C LEU A 92 -9.75 4.12 -15.77
N GLY A 93 -10.38 4.07 -16.93
CA GLY A 93 -9.75 3.89 -18.26
C GLY A 93 -9.88 5.15 -19.11
N PHE A 94 -8.86 5.51 -19.89
CA PHE A 94 -8.90 6.72 -20.72
C PHE A 94 -8.20 6.61 -22.08
N ARG A 95 -7.31 5.62 -22.28
CA ARG A 95 -6.43 5.55 -23.46
C ARG A 95 -7.10 5.06 -24.75
N GLY A 96 -8.31 4.46 -24.69
CA GLY A 96 -9.01 3.91 -25.87
C GLY A 96 -8.26 2.77 -26.57
N GLU A 97 -7.43 2.00 -25.87
CA GLU A 97 -6.58 0.97 -26.46
C GLU A 97 -6.82 -0.44 -25.90
N ALA A 98 -7.52 -0.57 -24.76
CA ALA A 98 -7.66 -1.84 -24.04
C ALA A 98 -8.40 -2.89 -24.88
N LEU A 99 -9.59 -2.60 -25.39
CA LEU A 99 -10.38 -3.55 -26.19
C LEU A 99 -9.68 -3.89 -27.52
N ALA A 100 -9.10 -2.91 -28.20
CA ALA A 100 -8.31 -3.12 -29.42
C ALA A 100 -7.08 -4.02 -29.17
N SER A 101 -6.39 -3.80 -28.06
CA SER A 101 -5.23 -4.63 -27.66
C SER A 101 -5.63 -6.05 -27.31
N ILE A 102 -6.72 -6.25 -26.54
CA ILE A 102 -7.24 -7.57 -26.16
C ILE A 102 -7.70 -8.33 -27.43
N SER A 103 -8.44 -7.68 -28.33
CA SER A 103 -8.93 -8.31 -29.57
C SER A 103 -7.81 -8.76 -30.49
N SER A 104 -6.67 -8.04 -30.51
CA SER A 104 -5.51 -8.39 -31.34
C SER A 104 -4.81 -9.68 -30.92
N VAL A 105 -4.95 -10.12 -29.66
CA VAL A 105 -4.29 -11.31 -29.10
C VAL A 105 -5.27 -12.40 -28.61
N SER A 106 -6.57 -12.23 -28.89
CA SER A 106 -7.63 -13.16 -28.47
C SER A 106 -8.75 -13.21 -29.52
N ARG A 107 -9.73 -14.06 -29.28
CA ARG A 107 -11.02 -14.03 -29.97
C ARG A 107 -12.00 -13.29 -29.08
N LEU A 108 -12.32 -12.05 -29.45
CA LEU A 108 -13.16 -11.19 -28.66
C LEU A 108 -14.57 -11.10 -29.26
N THR A 109 -15.57 -11.29 -28.40
CA THR A 109 -16.97 -11.05 -28.69
C THR A 109 -17.52 -10.02 -27.73
N LEU A 110 -18.14 -8.97 -28.22
CA LEU A 110 -18.75 -7.93 -27.41
C LEU A 110 -20.23 -7.86 -27.77
N THR A 111 -21.10 -8.10 -26.79
CA THR A 111 -22.57 -8.05 -26.94
C THR A 111 -23.10 -6.95 -26.04
N SER A 112 -23.90 -6.04 -26.57
CA SER A 112 -24.39 -4.92 -25.79
C SER A 112 -25.78 -4.47 -26.22
N ARG A 113 -26.50 -3.84 -25.26
CA ARG A 113 -27.77 -3.18 -25.48
C ARG A 113 -27.89 -1.96 -24.58
N THR A 114 -28.24 -0.83 -25.14
CA THR A 114 -28.60 0.37 -24.39
C THR A 114 -30.05 0.34 -23.95
N ALA A 115 -30.46 1.17 -23.02
CA ALA A 115 -31.85 1.28 -22.55
C ALA A 115 -32.79 1.79 -23.66
N GLU A 116 -32.28 2.58 -24.63
CA GLU A 116 -33.02 3.19 -25.70
C GLU A 116 -33.27 2.23 -26.89
N GLN A 117 -32.48 1.16 -26.96
CA GLN A 117 -32.56 0.17 -28.05
C GLN A 117 -33.43 -1.02 -27.67
N ASN A 118 -34.33 -1.42 -28.57
CA ASN A 118 -35.17 -2.61 -28.40
C ASN A 118 -34.39 -3.91 -28.60
N GLU A 119 -33.34 -3.88 -29.43
CA GLU A 119 -32.55 -5.03 -29.84
C GLU A 119 -31.13 -4.92 -29.32
N ALA A 120 -30.55 -6.05 -28.94
CA ALA A 120 -29.12 -6.16 -28.61
C ALA A 120 -28.33 -6.45 -29.89
N TRP A 121 -27.08 -5.98 -29.89
CA TRP A 121 -26.15 -6.19 -30.99
C TRP A 121 -24.86 -6.80 -30.49
N GLN A 122 -24.28 -7.63 -31.34
CA GLN A 122 -23.01 -8.30 -31.06
C GLN A 122 -22.02 -7.95 -32.15
N VAL A 123 -20.80 -7.62 -31.74
CA VAL A 123 -19.66 -7.48 -32.64
C VAL A 123 -18.62 -8.56 -32.30
N TYR A 124 -18.10 -9.18 -33.33
CA TYR A 124 -17.07 -10.19 -33.24
C TYR A 124 -15.79 -9.71 -33.92
N ALA A 125 -14.67 -9.81 -33.23
CA ALA A 125 -13.36 -9.47 -33.76
C ALA A 125 -12.43 -10.68 -33.65
N GLN A 126 -11.84 -11.10 -34.76
CA GLN A 126 -10.90 -12.21 -34.80
C GLN A 126 -9.53 -11.73 -35.29
N GLY A 127 -8.57 -11.81 -34.44
CA GLY A 127 -7.12 -11.54 -34.40
C GLY A 127 -6.30 -11.26 -35.64
N ARG A 128 -6.70 -11.58 -36.85
CA ARG A 128 -5.84 -11.38 -38.01
C ARG A 128 -6.18 -10.15 -38.85
N ASP A 129 -7.43 -9.96 -39.17
CA ASP A 129 -7.82 -8.94 -40.17
C ASP A 129 -8.59 -7.76 -39.56
N MET A 130 -8.90 -7.81 -38.23
CA MET A 130 -9.65 -6.77 -37.51
C MET A 130 -11.00 -6.40 -38.19
N GLU A 131 -11.49 -7.25 -39.10
CA GLU A 131 -12.83 -7.09 -39.65
C GLU A 131 -13.85 -7.36 -38.56
N THR A 132 -14.67 -6.34 -38.30
CA THR A 132 -15.72 -6.42 -37.30
C THR A 132 -17.01 -6.83 -38.00
N THR A 133 -17.60 -7.95 -37.58
CA THR A 133 -18.91 -8.36 -38.04
C THR A 133 -19.94 -8.04 -36.97
N ILE A 134 -20.95 -7.22 -37.34
CA ILE A 134 -22.04 -6.86 -36.43
C ILE A 134 -23.26 -7.70 -36.78
N GLN A 135 -23.87 -8.33 -35.76
CA GLN A 135 -25.10 -9.13 -35.93
C GLN A 135 -26.05 -8.89 -34.75
N PRO A 136 -27.38 -9.09 -34.98
CA PRO A 136 -28.34 -9.01 -33.89
C PRO A 136 -28.09 -10.12 -32.85
N ALA A 137 -28.36 -9.81 -31.58
CA ALA A 137 -28.19 -10.71 -30.45
C ALA A 137 -29.34 -10.54 -29.45
N SER A 138 -29.34 -11.38 -28.42
CA SER A 138 -30.26 -11.24 -27.28
C SER A 138 -29.44 -10.93 -26.01
N HIS A 139 -29.68 -9.75 -25.42
CA HIS A 139 -29.01 -9.31 -24.23
C HIS A 139 -29.90 -8.33 -23.43
N PRO A 140 -29.90 -8.35 -22.09
CA PRO A 140 -30.53 -7.29 -21.32
C PRO A 140 -29.76 -5.98 -21.51
N VAL A 141 -30.22 -4.88 -20.92
CA VAL A 141 -29.46 -3.64 -20.85
C VAL A 141 -28.14 -3.88 -20.17
N GLY A 142 -27.05 -3.38 -20.75
CA GLY A 142 -25.68 -3.58 -20.29
C GLY A 142 -24.78 -4.21 -21.35
N THR A 143 -23.62 -4.72 -20.94
CA THR A 143 -22.60 -5.25 -21.84
C THR A 143 -22.07 -6.61 -21.36
N THR A 144 -21.80 -7.50 -22.31
CA THR A 144 -21.00 -8.72 -22.07
C THR A 144 -19.80 -8.72 -23.01
N VAL A 145 -18.62 -8.83 -22.46
CA VAL A 145 -17.36 -9.03 -23.20
C VAL A 145 -16.85 -10.43 -22.94
N GLU A 146 -16.67 -11.21 -24.01
CA GLU A 146 -16.10 -12.55 -23.98
C GLU A 146 -14.74 -12.54 -24.67
N VAL A 147 -13.71 -12.96 -23.97
CA VAL A 147 -12.34 -13.08 -24.47
C VAL A 147 -11.97 -14.56 -24.45
N ALA A 148 -11.98 -15.19 -25.61
CA ALA A 148 -11.68 -16.59 -25.76
C ALA A 148 -10.27 -16.81 -26.31
N ASN A 149 -9.62 -17.89 -25.84
CA ASN A 149 -8.31 -18.34 -26.30
C ASN A 149 -7.23 -17.25 -26.28
N LEU A 150 -7.03 -16.64 -25.12
CA LEU A 150 -6.02 -15.58 -24.92
C LEU A 150 -4.64 -16.05 -25.40
N PHE A 151 -3.94 -15.21 -26.16
CA PHE A 151 -2.64 -15.47 -26.78
C PHE A 151 -2.62 -16.61 -27.83
N PHE A 152 -3.75 -16.94 -28.47
CA PHE A 152 -3.82 -17.99 -29.48
C PHE A 152 -2.86 -17.75 -30.66
N ASN A 153 -2.67 -16.50 -31.05
CA ASN A 153 -1.80 -16.07 -32.17
C ASN A 153 -0.41 -15.60 -31.72
N THR A 154 -0.10 -15.68 -30.42
CA THR A 154 1.19 -15.30 -29.84
C THR A 154 1.75 -16.44 -28.97
N PRO A 155 2.22 -17.55 -29.59
CA PRO A 155 2.59 -18.77 -28.86
C PRO A 155 3.72 -18.57 -27.86
N ALA A 156 4.63 -17.63 -28.09
CA ALA A 156 5.67 -17.27 -27.14
C ALA A 156 5.06 -16.74 -25.83
N ARG A 157 4.11 -15.78 -25.90
CA ARG A 157 3.42 -15.26 -24.72
C ARG A 157 2.60 -16.32 -24.00
N ARG A 158 1.93 -17.20 -24.75
CA ARG A 158 1.15 -18.31 -24.19
C ARG A 158 2.02 -19.25 -23.35
N LYS A 159 3.29 -19.48 -23.73
CA LYS A 159 4.25 -20.29 -22.96
C LYS A 159 4.70 -19.63 -21.65
N PHE A 160 4.58 -18.31 -21.52
CA PHE A 160 4.90 -17.57 -20.29
C PHE A 160 3.76 -17.55 -19.28
N LEU A 161 2.55 -17.97 -19.65
CA LEU A 161 1.47 -18.16 -18.69
C LEU A 161 1.88 -19.21 -17.66
N ARG A 162 1.60 -18.91 -16.41
CA ARG A 162 1.86 -19.83 -15.30
C ARG A 162 0.75 -20.90 -15.21
N SER A 163 0.77 -21.68 -14.13
CA SER A 163 -0.30 -22.65 -13.90
C SER A 163 -1.66 -21.96 -13.79
N GLU A 164 -2.72 -22.66 -14.17
CA GLU A 164 -4.11 -22.19 -14.06
C GLU A 164 -4.42 -21.62 -12.66
N LYS A 165 -4.01 -22.33 -11.61
CA LYS A 165 -4.17 -21.90 -10.21
C LYS A 165 -3.47 -20.57 -9.93
N THR A 166 -2.27 -20.39 -10.47
CA THR A 166 -1.49 -19.14 -10.27
C THR A 166 -2.13 -17.98 -11.01
N GLU A 167 -2.53 -18.15 -12.28
CA GLU A 167 -3.18 -17.08 -13.04
C GLU A 167 -4.54 -16.71 -12.43
N PHE A 168 -5.30 -17.71 -11.97
CA PHE A 168 -6.56 -17.45 -11.27
C PHE A 168 -6.33 -16.71 -9.94
N SER A 169 -5.28 -17.03 -9.19
CA SER A 169 -4.93 -16.29 -7.97
C SER A 169 -4.66 -14.80 -8.23
N HIS A 170 -4.03 -14.45 -9.36
CA HIS A 170 -3.86 -13.07 -9.76
C HIS A 170 -5.19 -12.39 -10.12
N ILE A 171 -6.12 -13.12 -10.75
CA ILE A 171 -7.47 -12.61 -11.04
C ILE A 171 -8.25 -12.37 -9.74
N ASP A 172 -8.27 -13.34 -8.82
CA ASP A 172 -8.93 -13.23 -7.51
C ASP A 172 -8.43 -12.00 -6.74
N GLU A 173 -7.11 -11.78 -6.77
CA GLU A 173 -6.50 -10.61 -6.12
C GLU A 173 -6.94 -9.29 -6.76
N VAL A 174 -7.03 -9.20 -8.09
CA VAL A 174 -7.54 -8.01 -8.80
C VAL A 174 -8.99 -7.73 -8.39
N ILE A 175 -9.84 -8.77 -8.36
CA ILE A 175 -11.26 -8.62 -7.99
C ILE A 175 -11.41 -8.20 -6.51
N ARG A 176 -10.63 -8.76 -5.59
CA ARG A 176 -10.61 -8.34 -4.18
C ARG A 176 -10.29 -6.85 -4.05
N ARG A 177 -9.26 -6.39 -4.76
CA ARG A 177 -8.84 -4.98 -4.77
C ARG A 177 -9.93 -4.06 -5.28
N ILE A 178 -10.56 -4.40 -6.39
CA ILE A 178 -11.65 -3.60 -6.95
C ILE A 178 -12.88 -3.63 -6.04
N ALA A 179 -13.20 -4.77 -5.43
CA ALA A 179 -14.32 -4.91 -4.51
C ALA A 179 -14.17 -4.09 -3.23
N LEU A 180 -12.93 -3.88 -2.75
CA LEU A 180 -12.63 -2.96 -1.65
C LEU A 180 -12.72 -1.48 -2.08
N ALA A 181 -12.35 -1.15 -3.33
CA ALA A 181 -12.46 0.22 -3.84
C ALA A 181 -13.91 0.66 -4.08
N LYS A 182 -14.80 -0.29 -4.45
CA LYS A 182 -16.16 -0.02 -4.92
C LYS A 182 -17.19 -0.79 -4.10
N PHE A 183 -17.46 -0.31 -2.88
CA PHE A 183 -18.40 -0.96 -1.95
C PHE A 183 -19.84 -1.01 -2.47
N ASN A 184 -20.29 -0.03 -3.24
CA ASN A 184 -21.63 0.07 -3.80
C ASN A 184 -21.91 -0.91 -4.93
N ILE A 185 -20.89 -1.61 -5.46
CA ILE A 185 -21.00 -2.53 -6.60
C ILE A 185 -21.06 -3.98 -6.13
N SER A 186 -21.88 -4.79 -6.76
CA SER A 186 -21.94 -6.24 -6.55
C SER A 186 -21.03 -6.97 -7.53
N PHE A 187 -20.19 -7.87 -7.02
CA PHE A 187 -19.29 -8.69 -7.83
C PHE A 187 -19.58 -10.18 -7.61
N THR A 188 -19.61 -10.95 -8.69
CA THR A 188 -19.68 -12.41 -8.65
C THR A 188 -18.54 -12.97 -9.49
N LEU A 189 -17.63 -13.76 -8.87
CA LEU A 189 -16.50 -14.40 -9.54
C LEU A 189 -16.73 -15.91 -9.58
N THR A 190 -16.76 -16.45 -10.78
CA THR A 190 -16.93 -17.87 -11.08
C THR A 190 -15.66 -18.42 -11.73
N HIS A 191 -15.23 -19.59 -11.34
CA HIS A 191 -14.11 -20.30 -11.94
C HIS A 191 -14.49 -21.73 -12.27
N ASN A 192 -14.34 -22.11 -13.55
CA ASN A 192 -14.73 -23.42 -14.08
C ASN A 192 -16.15 -23.84 -13.65
N GLY A 193 -17.10 -22.92 -13.80
CA GLY A 193 -18.51 -23.12 -13.47
C GLY A 193 -18.87 -23.07 -11.98
N LYS A 194 -17.90 -22.88 -11.06
CA LYS A 194 -18.16 -22.77 -9.63
C LYS A 194 -18.04 -21.31 -9.17
N VAL A 195 -19.04 -20.81 -8.44
CA VAL A 195 -18.98 -19.49 -7.81
C VAL A 195 -18.00 -19.57 -6.63
N LEU A 196 -16.90 -18.82 -6.71
CA LEU A 196 -15.88 -18.78 -5.66
C LEU A 196 -15.96 -17.53 -4.79
N ARG A 197 -16.41 -16.41 -5.34
CA ARG A 197 -16.56 -15.15 -4.61
C ARG A 197 -17.90 -14.51 -4.96
N GLN A 198 -18.54 -13.97 -3.95
CA GLN A 198 -19.73 -13.15 -4.10
C GLN A 198 -19.67 -11.97 -3.13
N TYR A 199 -19.51 -10.78 -3.65
CA TYR A 199 -19.49 -9.54 -2.91
C TYR A 199 -20.77 -8.76 -3.22
N LYS A 200 -21.70 -8.69 -2.26
CA LYS A 200 -22.93 -7.94 -2.40
C LYS A 200 -22.67 -6.44 -2.24
N SER A 201 -23.44 -5.57 -2.87
CA SER A 201 -23.39 -4.12 -2.62
C SER A 201 -23.46 -3.81 -1.11
N ALA A 202 -22.62 -2.91 -0.64
CA ALA A 202 -22.48 -2.54 0.76
C ALA A 202 -22.63 -1.02 0.90
N VAL A 203 -23.77 -0.58 1.44
CA VAL A 203 -24.10 0.83 1.63
C VAL A 203 -23.87 1.23 3.09
N THR A 204 -24.24 0.37 4.05
CA THR A 204 -24.06 0.64 5.47
C THR A 204 -22.64 0.27 5.95
N ASN A 205 -22.20 0.88 7.06
CA ASN A 205 -20.89 0.57 7.64
C ASN A 205 -20.74 -0.90 8.02
N GLU A 206 -21.79 -1.54 8.55
CA GLU A 206 -21.79 -2.96 8.86
C GLU A 206 -21.57 -3.83 7.60
N GLN A 207 -22.23 -3.46 6.49
CA GLN A 207 -22.05 -4.18 5.21
C GLN A 207 -20.64 -3.99 4.65
N LYS A 208 -20.06 -2.78 4.80
CA LYS A 208 -18.66 -2.51 4.41
C LYS A 208 -17.70 -3.36 5.25
N LEU A 209 -17.88 -3.40 6.58
CA LEU A 209 -17.08 -4.24 7.47
C LEU A 209 -17.19 -5.74 7.11
N LYS A 210 -18.40 -6.25 6.84
CA LYS A 210 -18.59 -7.63 6.37
C LYS A 210 -17.84 -7.92 5.05
N ARG A 211 -17.80 -6.95 4.13
CA ARG A 211 -17.02 -7.10 2.89
C ARG A 211 -15.51 -7.08 3.17
N VAL A 212 -15.03 -6.18 4.03
CA VAL A 212 -13.62 -6.15 4.43
C VAL A 212 -13.23 -7.46 5.12
N ALA A 213 -14.07 -7.98 6.03
CA ALA A 213 -13.87 -9.28 6.67
C ALA A 213 -13.80 -10.43 5.65
N ALA A 214 -14.67 -10.45 4.64
CA ALA A 214 -14.68 -11.47 3.59
C ALA A 214 -13.41 -11.44 2.71
N ILE A 215 -12.69 -10.31 2.67
CA ILE A 215 -11.47 -10.13 1.85
C ILE A 215 -10.20 -10.24 2.70
N CYS A 216 -10.14 -9.55 3.83
CA CYS A 216 -8.96 -9.47 4.70
C CYS A 216 -8.95 -10.51 5.84
N GLY A 217 -10.09 -11.15 6.11
CA GLY A 217 -10.28 -12.07 7.23
C GLY A 217 -10.94 -11.42 8.45
N ASP A 218 -11.62 -12.24 9.25
CA ASP A 218 -12.27 -11.77 10.49
C ASP A 218 -11.24 -11.29 11.52
N ASP A 219 -10.06 -11.96 11.59
CA ASP A 219 -8.97 -11.57 12.48
C ASP A 219 -8.48 -10.15 12.22
N PHE A 220 -8.47 -9.72 10.96
CA PHE A 220 -8.13 -8.33 10.61
C PHE A 220 -9.13 -7.36 11.24
N ILE A 221 -10.44 -7.62 11.10
CA ILE A 221 -11.49 -6.74 11.62
C ILE A 221 -11.47 -6.66 13.15
N GLN A 222 -11.20 -7.78 13.83
CA GLN A 222 -11.10 -7.82 15.30
C GLN A 222 -9.93 -6.97 15.83
N ASN A 223 -8.88 -6.82 15.04
CA ASN A 223 -7.69 -6.07 15.40
C ASN A 223 -7.56 -4.74 14.63
N ALA A 224 -8.58 -4.30 13.90
CA ALA A 224 -8.53 -3.09 13.11
C ALA A 224 -9.08 -1.88 13.87
N LEU A 225 -8.39 -0.76 13.71
CA LEU A 225 -8.82 0.58 14.13
C LEU A 225 -9.40 1.30 12.92
N GLN A 226 -10.56 1.93 13.10
CA GLN A 226 -11.14 2.77 12.07
C GLN A 226 -10.48 4.15 12.08
N ILE A 227 -10.13 4.65 10.88
CA ILE A 227 -9.60 5.98 10.67
C ILE A 227 -10.63 6.80 9.89
N ASP A 228 -10.86 8.04 10.33
CA ASP A 228 -11.54 9.10 9.60
C ASP A 228 -10.86 10.41 9.99
N TRP A 229 -9.88 10.82 9.17
CA TRP A 229 -9.00 11.95 9.45
C TRP A 229 -9.05 12.94 8.29
N LYS A 230 -9.38 14.19 8.58
CA LYS A 230 -9.52 15.27 7.58
C LYS A 230 -8.63 16.45 7.90
N HIS A 231 -8.04 17.01 6.87
CA HIS A 231 -7.30 18.26 6.94
C HIS A 231 -7.38 18.98 5.58
N ASP A 232 -8.00 20.12 5.53
CA ASP A 232 -8.34 20.85 4.30
C ASP A 232 -9.02 19.91 3.28
N ASP A 233 -8.48 19.82 2.07
CA ASP A 233 -8.99 18.96 0.99
C ASP A 233 -8.52 17.49 1.09
N LEU A 234 -7.69 17.17 2.10
CA LEU A 234 -7.21 15.81 2.33
C LEU A 234 -8.13 15.05 3.27
N HIS A 235 -8.54 13.85 2.87
CA HIS A 235 -9.32 12.96 3.69
C HIS A 235 -8.70 11.55 3.69
N LEU A 236 -8.28 11.07 4.86
CA LEU A 236 -7.80 9.71 5.09
C LEU A 236 -8.87 8.94 5.84
N SER A 237 -9.37 7.87 5.24
CA SER A 237 -10.37 7.01 5.85
C SER A 237 -10.04 5.53 5.67
N GLY A 238 -10.69 4.66 6.45
CA GLY A 238 -10.50 3.21 6.32
C GLY A 238 -10.12 2.54 7.63
N TRP A 239 -9.29 1.51 7.54
CA TRP A 239 -8.93 0.64 8.67
C TRP A 239 -7.44 0.32 8.66
N VAL A 240 -6.81 0.38 9.84
CA VAL A 240 -5.44 -0.06 10.08
C VAL A 240 -5.42 -1.07 11.20
N ALA A 241 -4.61 -2.10 11.08
CA ALA A 241 -4.48 -3.10 12.14
C ALA A 241 -3.68 -2.55 13.33
N THR A 242 -4.03 -2.99 14.53
CA THR A 242 -3.19 -2.79 15.71
C THR A 242 -1.83 -3.48 15.52
N PRO A 243 -0.75 -3.04 16.19
CA PRO A 243 0.58 -3.64 16.04
C PRO A 243 0.62 -5.15 16.37
N HIS A 244 -0.31 -5.65 17.17
CA HIS A 244 -0.41 -7.08 17.48
C HIS A 244 -0.79 -7.93 16.28
N PHE A 245 -1.50 -7.38 15.30
CA PHE A 245 -1.87 -8.04 14.05
C PHE A 245 -0.93 -7.62 12.93
N HIS A 246 0.35 -7.96 13.03
CA HIS A 246 1.31 -7.79 11.95
C HIS A 246 1.37 -9.02 11.02
N ARG A 247 1.87 -8.81 9.81
CA ARG A 247 2.00 -9.86 8.79
C ARG A 247 3.47 -10.14 8.49
N PRO A 248 3.87 -11.40 8.25
CA PRO A 248 5.22 -11.74 7.79
C PRO A 248 5.45 -11.37 6.32
N GLN A 249 4.40 -11.07 5.58
CA GLN A 249 4.43 -10.69 4.16
C GLN A 249 3.51 -9.50 3.91
N ASN A 250 3.80 -8.73 2.87
CA ASN A 250 3.01 -7.58 2.44
C ASN A 250 1.79 -8.03 1.58
N ASP A 251 0.86 -8.77 2.18
CA ASP A 251 -0.30 -9.37 1.52
C ASP A 251 -1.64 -8.66 1.82
N LEU A 252 -1.74 -7.91 2.92
CA LEU A 252 -2.95 -7.19 3.33
C LEU A 252 -2.75 -5.65 3.31
N ASN A 253 -2.13 -5.15 2.25
CA ASN A 253 -1.84 -3.73 2.10
C ASN A 253 -2.64 -3.15 0.93
N TYR A 254 -3.79 -2.57 1.26
CA TYR A 254 -4.70 -1.98 0.29
C TYR A 254 -4.77 -0.47 0.51
N CYS A 255 -4.25 0.31 -0.43
CA CYS A 255 -4.31 1.76 -0.42
C CYS A 255 -4.94 2.28 -1.71
N TYR A 256 -5.85 3.23 -1.55
CA TYR A 256 -6.60 3.84 -2.65
C TYR A 256 -6.45 5.35 -2.61
N VAL A 257 -6.19 5.95 -3.76
CA VAL A 257 -6.16 7.40 -3.97
C VAL A 257 -7.26 7.76 -4.95
N ASN A 258 -8.23 8.57 -4.52
CA ASN A 258 -9.42 8.92 -5.31
C ASN A 258 -10.11 7.68 -5.92
N GLY A 259 -10.22 6.60 -5.13
CA GLY A 259 -10.81 5.32 -5.54
C GLY A 259 -9.96 4.45 -6.46
N ARG A 260 -8.72 4.83 -6.79
CA ARG A 260 -7.73 4.03 -7.54
C ARG A 260 -6.78 3.33 -6.60
N MET A 261 -6.53 2.05 -6.82
CA MET A 261 -5.51 1.35 -6.06
C MET A 261 -4.11 1.82 -6.44
N VAL A 262 -3.34 2.21 -5.43
CA VAL A 262 -2.01 2.77 -5.57
C VAL A 262 -1.00 1.99 -4.72
N ARG A 263 0.21 1.81 -5.26
CA ARG A 263 1.38 1.27 -4.55
C ARG A 263 2.52 2.28 -4.67
N ASP A 264 2.37 3.38 -3.95
CA ASP A 264 3.33 4.47 -3.97
C ASP A 264 4.34 4.35 -2.83
N LYS A 265 5.57 4.80 -3.07
CA LYS A 265 6.68 4.75 -2.10
C LYS A 265 6.48 5.74 -0.96
N ILE A 266 5.91 6.92 -1.24
CA ILE A 266 5.66 7.98 -0.26
C ILE A 266 4.62 7.48 0.74
N ILE A 267 3.51 6.92 0.25
CA ILE A 267 2.45 6.33 1.08
C ILE A 267 3.00 5.19 1.92
N THR A 268 3.74 4.25 1.29
CA THR A 268 4.31 3.09 2.00
C THR A 268 5.31 3.54 3.07
N HIS A 269 6.12 4.56 2.80
CA HIS A 269 7.06 5.12 3.76
C HIS A 269 6.33 5.79 4.93
N ALA A 270 5.31 6.60 4.65
CA ALA A 270 4.50 7.26 5.67
C ALA A 270 3.84 6.26 6.64
N ILE A 271 3.25 5.17 6.08
CA ILE A 271 2.65 4.11 6.89
C ILE A 271 3.72 3.40 7.74
N ARG A 272 4.88 3.03 7.15
CA ARG A 272 5.97 2.41 7.90
C ARG A 272 6.50 3.32 9.01
N GLN A 273 6.59 4.60 8.75
CA GLN A 273 7.03 5.59 9.76
C GLN A 273 6.03 5.67 10.93
N ALA A 274 4.72 5.64 10.67
CA ALA A 274 3.71 5.64 11.72
C ALA A 274 3.76 4.37 12.60
N TYR A 275 4.25 3.25 12.06
CA TYR A 275 4.41 2.00 12.80
C TYR A 275 5.84 1.76 13.31
N ALA A 276 6.78 2.70 13.13
CA ALA A 276 8.20 2.49 13.41
C ALA A 276 8.51 2.12 14.88
N ASP A 277 7.72 2.67 15.82
CA ASP A 277 7.89 2.40 17.26
C ASP A 277 7.30 1.04 17.70
N TYR A 278 6.54 0.38 16.82
CA TYR A 278 5.75 -0.81 17.15
C TYR A 278 6.19 -2.07 16.40
N LEU A 279 6.67 -1.93 15.15
CA LEU A 279 6.97 -3.05 14.27
C LEU A 279 8.46 -3.09 13.88
N THR A 280 9.01 -4.29 13.82
CA THR A 280 10.36 -4.53 13.30
C THR A 280 10.39 -4.54 11.76
N ASN A 281 11.58 -4.52 11.16
CA ASN A 281 11.73 -4.39 9.70
C ASN A 281 11.18 -5.57 8.89
N ASP A 282 11.05 -6.73 9.51
CA ASP A 282 10.53 -7.98 8.94
C ASP A 282 9.01 -8.15 9.15
N GLN A 283 8.38 -7.22 9.84
CA GLN A 283 6.94 -7.19 10.09
C GLN A 283 6.25 -6.15 9.21
N TYR A 284 5.08 -6.49 8.69
CA TYR A 284 4.31 -5.62 7.83
C TYR A 284 2.96 -5.28 8.47
N PRO A 285 2.57 -4.00 8.51
CA PRO A 285 1.23 -3.61 8.97
C PRO A 285 0.19 -4.09 7.96
N ALA A 286 -1.01 -4.44 8.44
CA ALA A 286 -2.17 -4.69 7.58
C ALA A 286 -3.09 -3.48 7.58
N PHE A 287 -3.58 -3.08 6.41
CA PHE A 287 -4.45 -1.90 6.29
C PHE A 287 -5.32 -1.92 5.03
N VAL A 288 -6.44 -1.21 5.11
CA VAL A 288 -7.30 -0.84 3.99
C VAL A 288 -7.55 0.66 4.11
N LEU A 289 -6.85 1.48 3.33
CA LEU A 289 -6.85 2.93 3.43
C LEU A 289 -7.37 3.58 2.15
N PHE A 290 -8.15 4.64 2.32
CA PHE A 290 -8.66 5.50 1.27
C PHE A 290 -8.16 6.91 1.52
N ILE A 291 -7.56 7.50 0.50
CA ILE A 291 -7.03 8.85 0.50
C ILE A 291 -7.77 9.61 -0.58
N ASP A 292 -8.61 10.55 -0.18
CA ASP A 292 -9.31 11.43 -1.10
C ASP A 292 -8.65 12.81 -1.04
N LEU A 293 -8.33 13.36 -2.20
CA LEU A 293 -7.70 14.66 -2.38
C LEU A 293 -8.14 15.26 -3.71
N ASN A 294 -7.87 16.56 -3.90
CA ASN A 294 -8.20 17.24 -5.15
C ASN A 294 -7.51 16.53 -6.33
N PRO A 295 -8.26 16.12 -7.38
CA PRO A 295 -7.69 15.45 -8.55
C PRO A 295 -6.57 16.22 -9.25
N ASN A 296 -6.57 17.56 -9.17
CA ASN A 296 -5.52 18.40 -9.74
C ASN A 296 -4.17 18.32 -8.98
N ASP A 297 -4.18 17.84 -7.73
CA ASP A 297 -2.98 17.71 -6.91
C ASP A 297 -2.29 16.36 -7.05
N VAL A 298 -2.81 15.47 -7.91
CA VAL A 298 -2.27 14.14 -8.14
C VAL A 298 -2.20 13.81 -9.63
N ASP A 299 -0.99 13.55 -10.14
CA ASP A 299 -0.78 13.01 -11.47
C ASP A 299 -0.83 11.47 -11.42
N VAL A 300 -1.82 10.89 -12.06
CA VAL A 300 -2.04 9.44 -12.16
C VAL A 300 -1.51 8.83 -13.47
N ASN A 301 -1.01 9.64 -14.40
CA ASN A 301 -0.51 9.21 -15.71
C ASN A 301 1.01 8.96 -15.71
N VAL A 302 1.55 8.45 -14.62
CA VAL A 302 2.99 8.24 -14.42
C VAL A 302 3.48 6.90 -14.99
N HIS A 303 2.68 5.83 -14.84
CA HIS A 303 3.07 4.47 -15.23
C HIS A 303 1.96 3.78 -16.03
N PRO A 304 2.29 2.91 -17.03
CA PRO A 304 1.27 2.18 -17.82
C PRO A 304 0.28 1.38 -16.98
N THR A 305 0.75 0.75 -15.88
CA THR A 305 -0.10 -0.02 -14.96
C THR A 305 -0.89 0.84 -13.97
N LYS A 306 -0.67 2.16 -13.95
CA LYS A 306 -1.36 3.14 -13.09
C LYS A 306 -1.25 2.86 -11.57
N HIS A 307 -0.18 2.15 -11.14
CA HIS A 307 0.05 1.83 -9.72
C HIS A 307 0.86 2.89 -8.97
N GLU A 308 1.61 3.74 -9.69
CA GLU A 308 2.36 4.85 -9.11
C GLU A 308 1.65 6.16 -9.45
N VAL A 309 1.66 7.08 -8.50
CA VAL A 309 1.11 8.44 -8.64
C VAL A 309 2.16 9.46 -8.24
N ARG A 310 2.02 10.69 -8.71
CA ARG A 310 2.85 11.81 -8.25
C ARG A 310 1.97 12.83 -7.58
N PHE A 311 2.27 13.13 -6.34
CA PHE A 311 1.60 14.18 -5.58
C PHE A 311 2.29 15.52 -5.80
N GLN A 312 1.54 16.57 -6.04
CA GLN A 312 2.08 17.92 -6.13
C GLN A 312 2.76 18.32 -4.81
N GLN A 313 2.12 18.01 -3.69
CA GLN A 313 2.62 18.25 -2.34
C GLN A 313 2.95 16.93 -1.62
N SER A 314 3.93 16.18 -2.13
CA SER A 314 4.26 14.84 -1.60
C SER A 314 4.59 14.83 -0.11
N ARG A 315 5.22 15.89 0.40
CA ARG A 315 5.56 16.02 1.82
C ARG A 315 4.32 16.21 2.69
N LEU A 316 3.36 17.02 2.24
CA LEU A 316 2.09 17.22 2.95
C LEU A 316 1.31 15.91 3.05
N VAL A 317 1.20 15.18 1.94
CA VAL A 317 0.51 13.88 1.90
C VAL A 317 1.21 12.87 2.81
N HIS A 318 2.55 12.81 2.80
CA HIS A 318 3.33 11.95 3.68
C HIS A 318 3.06 12.26 5.17
N ASP A 319 3.21 13.53 5.57
CA ASP A 319 3.03 13.97 6.96
C ASP A 319 1.57 13.75 7.42
N PHE A 320 0.60 13.99 6.52
CA PHE A 320 -0.82 13.78 6.76
C PHE A 320 -1.15 12.29 7.05
N ILE A 321 -0.64 11.38 6.23
CA ILE A 321 -0.84 9.92 6.43
C ILE A 321 -0.18 9.47 7.74
N THR A 322 1.08 9.88 7.96
CA THR A 322 1.82 9.54 9.18
C THR A 322 1.05 9.98 10.42
N GLN A 323 0.60 11.24 10.44
CA GLN A 323 -0.14 11.80 11.57
C GLN A 323 -1.47 11.10 11.82
N GLY A 324 -2.26 10.86 10.75
CA GLY A 324 -3.56 10.21 10.85
C GLY A 324 -3.45 8.79 11.42
N ILE A 325 -2.46 8.02 10.97
CA ILE A 325 -2.23 6.66 11.47
C ILE A 325 -1.69 6.69 12.90
N THR A 326 -0.71 7.56 13.20
CA THR A 326 -0.18 7.69 14.57
C THR A 326 -1.26 8.05 15.57
N ASN A 327 -2.17 8.97 15.21
CA ASN A 327 -3.31 9.33 16.04
C ASN A 327 -4.25 8.14 16.28
N ALA A 328 -4.51 7.34 15.25
CA ALA A 328 -5.34 6.14 15.38
C ALA A 328 -4.70 5.09 16.28
N LEU A 329 -3.38 4.87 16.17
CA LEU A 329 -2.64 3.92 17.01
C LEU A 329 -2.51 4.38 18.47
N ALA A 330 -2.49 5.69 18.72
CA ALA A 330 -2.45 6.27 20.06
C ALA A 330 -3.83 6.28 20.76
N SER A 331 -4.92 6.11 20.02
CA SER A 331 -6.27 6.01 20.56
C SER A 331 -6.46 4.61 21.16
N GLU A 332 -7.08 4.51 22.34
CA GLU A 332 -7.45 3.19 22.89
C GLU A 332 -8.33 2.46 21.88
N PRO A 333 -8.08 1.16 21.63
CA PRO A 333 -8.84 0.40 20.66
C PRO A 333 -10.30 0.26 21.13
N MET A 334 -11.22 1.00 20.51
CA MET A 334 -12.63 0.66 20.61
C MET A 334 -12.86 -0.60 19.74
N PRO A 335 -13.29 -1.73 20.32
CA PRO A 335 -13.60 -2.92 19.55
C PRO A 335 -14.73 -2.60 18.57
N LEU A 336 -14.48 -2.82 17.27
CA LEU A 336 -15.42 -2.57 16.17
C LEU A 336 -16.74 -3.38 16.27
N ASN A 337 -16.86 -4.29 17.23
CA ASN A 337 -17.97 -5.23 17.41
C ASN A 337 -18.72 -5.09 18.72
N THR A 338 -18.84 -3.91 19.31
CA THR A 338 -19.86 -3.72 20.34
C THR A 338 -21.18 -3.34 19.68
N PRO A 339 -22.23 -4.18 19.70
CA PRO A 339 -23.57 -3.71 19.40
C PRO A 339 -23.84 -2.57 20.37
N GLN A 340 -24.20 -1.39 19.88
CA GLN A 340 -24.72 -0.31 20.71
C GLN A 340 -26.04 -0.83 21.31
N THR A 341 -25.92 -1.41 22.49
CA THR A 341 -27.07 -1.59 23.36
C THR A 341 -27.36 -0.19 23.88
N GLU A 342 -28.39 0.42 23.34
CA GLU A 342 -29.00 1.60 23.98
C GLU A 342 -29.31 1.22 25.41
N CYS A 343 -28.50 1.67 26.35
CA CYS A 343 -28.85 1.62 27.78
C CYS A 343 -29.95 2.65 28.03
N GLY A 344 -31.17 2.21 27.85
CA GLY A 344 -32.31 2.80 28.56
C GLY A 344 -32.08 2.61 30.04
N VAL A 345 -31.90 3.70 30.76
CA VAL A 345 -31.90 3.73 32.21
C VAL A 345 -33.31 3.46 32.68
N GLU A 346 -33.57 2.25 33.15
CA GLU A 346 -34.66 1.95 34.10
C GLU A 346 -34.06 1.22 35.29
N GLU A 347 -34.04 1.89 36.43
CA GLU A 347 -33.85 1.28 37.72
C GLU A 347 -35.05 0.39 38.06
N PRO A 348 -34.85 -0.78 38.62
CA PRO A 348 -35.83 -1.32 39.56
C PRO A 348 -35.23 -1.60 40.94
N ALA A 349 -35.89 -1.04 41.91
CA ALA A 349 -35.75 -1.39 43.31
C ALA A 349 -36.21 -2.82 43.56
N GLY A 350 -35.44 -3.55 44.34
CA GLY A 350 -35.95 -4.39 45.40
C GLY A 350 -36.13 -5.89 45.13
N VAL A 351 -35.60 -6.60 46.13
CA VAL A 351 -36.05 -7.87 46.75
C VAL A 351 -35.32 -9.15 46.33
N TRP A 352 -34.53 -9.58 47.28
CA TRP A 352 -33.95 -10.93 47.42
C TRP A 352 -35.00 -11.97 47.78
N GLU A 353 -35.06 -13.13 47.11
CA GLU A 353 -35.47 -14.38 47.69
C GLU A 353 -34.62 -15.56 47.22
N VAL A 354 -34.03 -16.22 48.20
CA VAL A 354 -33.33 -17.50 48.10
C VAL A 354 -34.37 -18.61 48.14
N SER A 355 -34.34 -19.54 47.19
CA SER A 355 -35.00 -20.84 47.37
C SER A 355 -34.18 -21.95 46.69
N THR A 356 -33.59 -22.74 47.54
CA THR A 356 -33.13 -24.11 47.34
C THR A 356 -34.32 -25.02 47.01
N HIS A 357 -34.18 -25.95 46.02
CA HIS A 357 -34.53 -27.37 46.22
C HIS A 357 -34.39 -28.22 44.93
N THR A 358 -33.56 -29.25 45.09
CA THR A 358 -33.73 -30.68 44.78
C THR A 358 -34.10 -31.15 43.37
N LYS A 359 -33.22 -32.01 42.89
CA LYS A 359 -33.50 -33.08 41.89
C LYS A 359 -34.57 -34.03 42.40
N PRO A 360 -35.32 -34.70 41.52
CA PRO A 360 -35.09 -36.13 41.39
C PRO A 360 -35.11 -36.71 39.97
N ASN A 361 -34.57 -37.79 39.95
CA ASN A 361 -34.16 -38.89 39.13
C ASN A 361 -35.31 -39.71 38.47
N ARG A 362 -34.93 -40.52 37.41
CA ARG A 362 -35.59 -41.69 36.81
C ARG A 362 -36.57 -41.45 35.65
N SER A 363 -36.58 -42.28 34.64
CA SER A 363 -35.87 -43.48 34.19
C SER A 363 -36.41 -43.87 32.81
N ALA A 364 -35.54 -44.50 32.05
CA ALA A 364 -35.72 -45.70 31.27
C ALA A 364 -36.26 -45.63 29.82
N ALA A 365 -35.44 -46.19 29.02
CA ALA A 365 -35.63 -47.24 28.00
C ALA A 365 -35.72 -46.78 26.54
N GLY A 366 -34.73 -47.29 25.78
CA GLY A 366 -35.03 -47.84 24.49
C GLY A 366 -33.96 -47.66 23.40
N GLN A 367 -33.07 -48.60 23.36
CA GLN A 367 -32.50 -49.26 22.17
C GLN A 367 -31.48 -48.57 21.25
N ASN A 368 -30.32 -49.15 21.29
CA ASN A 368 -29.17 -49.19 20.36
C ASN A 368 -29.54 -49.36 18.90
N ILE A 369 -28.85 -48.62 18.02
CA ILE A 369 -28.30 -49.20 16.79
C ILE A 369 -26.92 -48.61 16.56
N PHE A 370 -25.89 -49.46 16.59
CA PHE A 370 -24.51 -49.26 16.17
C PHE A 370 -24.45 -49.03 14.68
N SER A 371 -23.61 -48.08 14.24
CA SER A 371 -22.92 -48.17 12.95
C SER A 371 -21.56 -47.51 13.09
N GLN A 372 -20.53 -48.33 13.10
CA GLN A 372 -19.12 -47.95 13.03
C GLN A 372 -18.78 -47.48 11.60
N PRO A 373 -17.80 -46.56 11.41
CA PRO A 373 -17.24 -46.27 10.09
C PRO A 373 -16.20 -47.35 9.70
N PRO A 374 -16.03 -47.61 8.39
CA PRO A 374 -15.11 -48.65 7.92
C PRO A 374 -13.64 -48.19 8.00
N VAL A 375 -12.84 -49.08 8.54
CA VAL A 375 -11.37 -49.05 8.54
C VAL A 375 -10.90 -49.47 7.14
N TYR A 376 -10.13 -48.62 6.47
CA TYR A 376 -9.40 -49.01 5.27
C TYR A 376 -7.97 -49.45 5.64
N SER A 377 -7.71 -50.68 5.31
CA SER A 377 -6.43 -51.39 5.47
C SER A 377 -5.33 -50.77 4.59
N ALA A 378 -4.15 -50.66 5.14
CA ALA A 378 -2.92 -50.37 4.43
C ALA A 378 -2.58 -51.53 3.48
N ASN A 379 -2.47 -51.26 2.19
CA ASN A 379 -1.84 -52.17 1.22
C ASN A 379 -0.39 -51.74 1.03
N THR A 380 0.48 -52.60 1.49
CA THR A 380 1.90 -52.72 1.16
C THR A 380 2.08 -52.89 -0.35
N TYR A 381 2.77 -51.96 -0.99
CA TYR A 381 3.36 -52.19 -2.30
C TYR A 381 4.87 -52.33 -2.17
N THR A 382 5.33 -53.46 -2.62
CA THR A 382 6.69 -53.93 -2.77
C THR A 382 7.54 -52.99 -3.64
N GLU A 383 8.76 -52.71 -3.15
CA GLU A 383 9.86 -52.10 -3.89
C GLU A 383 10.22 -52.93 -5.14
N ASN A 384 10.10 -52.36 -6.31
CA ASN A 384 10.81 -52.77 -7.50
C ASN A 384 12.00 -51.85 -7.73
N ARG A 385 13.19 -52.35 -7.41
CA ARG A 385 14.48 -51.78 -7.80
C ARG A 385 14.60 -51.82 -9.32
N TYR A 386 14.63 -50.68 -9.97
CA TYR A 386 15.22 -50.51 -11.29
C TYR A 386 16.58 -49.85 -11.16
N HIS A 387 17.59 -50.56 -11.73
CA HIS A 387 18.96 -50.08 -11.86
C HIS A 387 19.02 -48.80 -12.71
N GLU A 388 19.53 -47.72 -12.17
CA GLU A 388 19.99 -46.55 -12.92
C GLU A 388 21.37 -46.85 -13.53
N PRO A 389 21.58 -46.54 -14.82
CA PRO A 389 22.93 -46.48 -15.38
C PRO A 389 23.59 -45.17 -14.97
N GLN A 390 24.77 -45.26 -14.37
CA GLN A 390 25.67 -44.16 -14.07
C GLN A 390 25.96 -43.35 -15.34
N LYS A 391 25.45 -42.12 -15.40
CA LYS A 391 25.92 -41.08 -16.32
C LYS A 391 26.99 -40.27 -15.64
N GLN A 392 28.18 -40.31 -16.23
CA GLN A 392 29.35 -39.50 -15.93
C GLN A 392 28.97 -38.04 -15.80
N ARG A 393 29.39 -37.41 -14.71
CA ARG A 393 29.37 -35.97 -14.52
C ARG A 393 30.34 -35.34 -15.52
N GLN A 394 29.84 -34.73 -16.57
CA GLN A 394 30.58 -33.77 -17.37
C GLN A 394 30.46 -32.43 -16.66
N ASN A 395 31.59 -31.82 -16.32
CA ASN A 395 31.70 -30.46 -15.81
C ASN A 395 31.15 -29.47 -16.85
N PRO A 396 30.40 -28.44 -16.43
CA PRO A 396 30.01 -27.39 -17.36
C PRO A 396 31.24 -26.60 -17.83
N PRO A 397 31.25 -26.13 -19.09
CA PRO A 397 32.36 -25.35 -19.61
C PRO A 397 32.47 -24.01 -18.87
N HIS A 398 33.68 -23.72 -18.43
CA HIS A 398 34.06 -22.40 -17.93
C HIS A 398 33.92 -21.39 -19.07
N PHE A 399 32.96 -20.49 -18.99
CA PHE A 399 32.98 -19.25 -19.76
C PHE A 399 34.10 -18.39 -19.22
N TYR A 400 35.15 -18.26 -19.96
CA TYR A 400 36.12 -17.19 -19.80
C TYR A 400 35.43 -15.88 -20.21
N GLY A 401 34.99 -15.11 -19.23
CA GLY A 401 34.68 -13.70 -19.43
C GLY A 401 35.99 -12.97 -19.70
N GLU A 402 36.11 -12.36 -20.85
CA GLU A 402 37.17 -11.40 -21.15
C GLU A 402 37.13 -10.28 -20.11
N THR A 403 38.12 -10.27 -19.23
CA THR A 403 38.39 -9.13 -18.37
C THR A 403 38.98 -8.04 -19.27
N SER A 404 38.19 -7.00 -19.53
CA SER A 404 38.70 -5.75 -20.04
C SER A 404 39.88 -5.29 -19.17
N PRO A 405 40.98 -4.81 -19.78
CA PRO A 405 42.15 -4.39 -19.01
C PRO A 405 41.76 -3.21 -18.11
N ARG A 406 42.03 -3.35 -16.83
CA ARG A 406 41.99 -2.23 -15.89
C ARG A 406 43.01 -1.21 -16.39
N GLU A 407 42.55 -0.06 -16.86
CA GLU A 407 43.41 1.08 -17.14
C GLU A 407 44.20 1.40 -15.88
N SER A 408 45.50 1.25 -15.97
CA SER A 408 46.44 1.66 -14.94
C SER A 408 46.37 3.18 -14.82
N ILE A 409 46.02 3.65 -13.63
CA ILE A 409 45.97 5.07 -13.28
C ILE A 409 47.37 5.64 -13.54
N THR A 410 47.47 6.53 -14.53
CA THR A 410 48.75 7.18 -14.86
C THR A 410 49.19 8.12 -13.73
N PRO A 411 50.49 8.28 -13.49
CA PRO A 411 51.04 9.16 -12.46
C PRO A 411 50.58 10.61 -12.53
N SER A 412 50.12 11.06 -13.69
CA SER A 412 49.52 12.39 -13.90
C SER A 412 48.15 12.55 -13.23
N VAL A 413 47.32 11.50 -13.23
CA VAL A 413 46.00 11.50 -12.59
C VAL A 413 46.14 11.49 -11.06
N LEU A 414 47.14 10.81 -10.54
CA LEU A 414 47.44 10.81 -9.10
C LEU A 414 47.91 12.18 -8.61
N LYS A 415 48.75 12.89 -9.43
CA LYS A 415 49.17 14.27 -9.14
C LYS A 415 48.01 15.27 -9.19
N ALA A 416 47.09 15.10 -10.16
CA ALA A 416 45.90 15.96 -10.25
C ALA A 416 44.97 15.76 -9.07
N HIS A 417 44.81 14.51 -8.57
CA HIS A 417 44.04 14.21 -7.40
C HIS A 417 44.66 14.75 -6.12
N GLN A 418 45.99 14.68 -5.97
CA GLN A 418 46.71 15.29 -4.85
C GLN A 418 46.66 16.82 -4.89
N ALA A 419 46.67 17.46 -6.05
CA ALA A 419 46.54 18.92 -6.20
C ALA A 419 45.10 19.41 -5.83
N LEU A 420 44.06 18.60 -6.04
CA LEU A 420 42.68 18.91 -5.63
C LEU A 420 42.49 18.83 -4.09
N TRP A 421 43.27 18.01 -3.41
CA TRP A 421 43.25 17.91 -1.93
C TRP A 421 44.20 18.89 -1.26
N ALA A 422 45.16 19.49 -1.99
CA ALA A 422 46.06 20.56 -1.53
C ALA A 422 45.47 21.95 -1.86
N GLY A 423 44.13 22.08 -1.68
CA GLY A 423 43.40 23.32 -1.90
C GLY A 423 43.87 24.44 -0.98
N SER A 424 44.49 25.42 -1.59
CA SER A 424 44.48 26.84 -1.23
C SER A 424 44.74 27.21 0.22
N SER A 425 46.00 27.12 0.65
CA SER A 425 46.46 27.92 1.77
C SER A 425 46.91 29.29 1.22
N THR A 426 45.98 30.21 1.10
CA THR A 426 46.30 31.62 0.89
C THR A 426 46.75 32.21 2.21
N THR A 427 48.06 32.38 2.35
CA THR A 427 48.68 33.03 3.52
C THR A 427 48.34 34.51 3.49
N MET A 428 47.31 34.93 4.22
CA MET A 428 47.19 36.32 4.63
C MET A 428 47.93 36.52 5.95
N GLN A 429 49.04 37.21 5.88
CA GLN A 429 49.70 37.74 7.09
C GLN A 429 48.79 38.83 7.65
N THR A 430 48.16 38.54 8.80
CA THR A 430 47.57 39.55 9.68
C THR A 430 48.28 39.45 11.03
N ASN A 431 48.72 40.60 11.52
CA ASN A 431 49.39 40.80 12.80
C ASN A 431 48.56 40.19 13.94
N VAL A 432 49.15 39.23 14.62
CA VAL A 432 48.55 38.59 15.79
C VAL A 432 48.89 39.38 17.03
N THR A 433 47.88 40.10 17.54
CA THR A 433 47.84 40.49 18.93
C THR A 433 47.63 39.21 19.76
N GLU A 434 48.49 38.90 20.69
CA GLU A 434 48.40 37.74 21.59
C GLU A 434 47.10 37.77 22.39
N VAL A 435 46.08 37.04 21.93
CA VAL A 435 44.93 36.67 22.75
C VAL A 435 45.29 35.34 23.41
N LYS A 436 45.34 35.37 24.75
CA LYS A 436 45.52 34.15 25.59
C LYS A 436 44.58 33.05 25.08
N LYS A 437 45.17 31.96 24.51
CA LYS A 437 44.43 30.76 24.12
C LYS A 437 43.74 30.16 25.34
N PRO A 438 42.43 29.91 25.34
CA PRO A 438 41.82 29.05 26.33
C PRO A 438 42.44 27.65 26.18
N ASN A 439 42.80 27.01 27.28
CA ASN A 439 43.28 25.63 27.31
C ASN A 439 42.16 24.70 26.83
N THR A 440 42.06 24.51 25.54
CA THR A 440 41.16 23.54 24.96
C THR A 440 41.87 22.19 24.87
N HIS A 441 41.56 21.31 25.80
CA HIS A 441 42.00 19.92 25.74
C HIS A 441 41.21 19.21 24.65
N PHE A 442 41.83 19.00 23.49
CA PHE A 442 41.21 18.25 22.40
C PHE A 442 41.34 16.74 22.64
N LEU A 443 40.25 16.01 22.38
CA LEU A 443 40.21 14.56 22.26
C LEU A 443 40.56 14.16 20.84
N HIS A 444 41.56 13.33 20.65
CA HIS A 444 41.96 12.80 19.34
C HIS A 444 41.37 11.41 19.14
N ALA A 445 40.63 11.20 18.03
CA ALA A 445 40.13 9.89 17.66
C ALA A 445 41.25 9.05 17.07
N LEU A 446 41.55 7.90 17.68
CA LEU A 446 42.62 7.01 17.27
C LEU A 446 42.12 5.87 16.39
N ALA A 447 41.04 5.22 16.77
CA ALA A 447 40.50 4.06 16.06
C ALA A 447 39.01 3.86 16.31
N LEU A 448 38.35 3.18 15.34
CA LEU A 448 36.99 2.67 15.48
C LEU A 448 37.09 1.18 15.84
N ILE A 449 36.53 0.80 16.99
CA ILE A 449 36.55 -0.57 17.50
C ILE A 449 35.24 -1.24 17.16
N GLN A 450 35.29 -2.34 16.41
CA GLN A 450 34.14 -3.21 16.03
C GLN A 450 32.93 -2.47 15.40
N HIS A 451 33.11 -1.28 14.86
CA HIS A 451 32.05 -0.38 14.41
C HIS A 451 31.05 0.07 15.47
N GLU A 452 31.36 -0.13 16.76
CA GLU A 452 30.46 0.20 17.88
C GLU A 452 30.99 1.33 18.77
N ALA A 453 32.31 1.51 18.86
CA ALA A 453 32.93 2.50 19.75
C ALA A 453 34.16 3.18 19.14
N LEU A 454 34.38 4.45 19.51
CA LEU A 454 35.57 5.24 19.19
C LEU A 454 36.54 5.19 20.34
N LEU A 455 37.79 4.86 20.05
CA LEU A 455 38.92 5.05 20.97
C LEU A 455 39.44 6.48 20.82
N LEU A 456 39.38 7.24 21.89
CA LEU A 456 39.80 8.62 21.96
C LEU A 456 41.02 8.74 22.88
N GLN A 457 41.94 9.65 22.56
CA GLN A 457 43.09 9.98 23.39
C GLN A 457 43.10 11.46 23.76
N GLN A 458 43.37 11.75 25.02
CA GLN A 458 43.67 13.07 25.54
C GLN A 458 44.93 12.98 26.40
N GLU A 459 45.98 13.58 25.96
CA GLU A 459 47.30 13.47 26.60
C GLU A 459 47.76 12.00 26.78
N GLN A 460 47.86 11.52 27.99
CA GLN A 460 48.22 10.12 28.32
C GLN A 460 47.02 9.25 28.72
N ARG A 461 45.79 9.75 28.57
CA ARG A 461 44.56 9.02 28.92
C ARG A 461 43.83 8.57 27.69
N PHE A 462 43.27 7.38 27.77
CA PHE A 462 42.42 6.80 26.71
C PHE A 462 40.98 6.72 27.19
N TYR A 463 40.06 7.02 26.28
CA TYR A 463 38.63 6.99 26.51
C TYR A 463 37.98 6.15 25.45
N LEU A 464 36.99 5.37 25.83
CA LEU A 464 36.14 4.62 24.92
C LEU A 464 34.76 5.28 24.88
N LEU A 465 34.31 5.75 23.69
CA LEU A 465 33.03 6.37 23.51
C LEU A 465 32.20 5.54 22.54
N SER A 466 31.03 5.02 22.97
CA SER A 466 30.12 4.29 22.07
C SER A 466 29.58 5.22 20.99
N LEU A 467 29.37 4.70 19.78
CA LEU A 467 28.80 5.47 18.68
C LEU A 467 27.39 5.97 18.99
N ALA A 468 26.59 5.19 19.73
CA ALA A 468 25.28 5.62 20.20
C ALA A 468 25.37 6.88 21.07
N ARG A 469 26.30 6.89 22.03
CA ARG A 469 26.52 8.08 22.91
C ARG A 469 27.06 9.26 22.12
N LEU A 470 27.91 9.04 21.12
CA LEU A 470 28.40 10.11 20.25
C LEU A 470 27.25 10.73 19.44
N GLN A 471 26.33 9.91 18.93
CA GLN A 471 25.14 10.38 18.21
C GLN A 471 24.22 11.19 19.13
N GLN A 472 23.96 10.71 20.35
CA GLN A 472 23.21 11.47 21.35
C GLN A 472 23.85 12.83 21.63
N LEU A 473 25.16 12.87 21.91
CA LEU A 473 25.89 14.12 22.17
C LEU A 473 25.80 15.08 20.97
N LYS A 474 25.91 14.56 19.75
CA LYS A 474 25.77 15.37 18.52
C LYS A 474 24.37 15.93 18.39
N GLN A 475 23.33 15.15 18.67
CA GLN A 475 21.93 15.60 18.64
C GLN A 475 21.68 16.65 19.73
N THR A 476 22.13 16.41 20.97
CA THR A 476 22.05 17.37 22.06
C THR A 476 22.69 18.70 21.69
N LEU A 477 23.89 18.64 21.09
CA LEU A 477 24.63 19.84 20.70
C LEU A 477 23.87 20.63 19.59
N ASN A 478 23.30 19.94 18.61
CA ASN A 478 22.53 20.54 17.55
C ASN A 478 21.24 21.20 18.07
N LEU A 479 20.61 20.60 19.08
CA LEU A 479 19.40 21.17 19.71
C LEU A 479 19.68 22.38 20.57
N THR A 480 20.87 22.44 21.21
CA THR A 480 21.21 23.53 22.15
C THR A 480 21.91 24.72 21.49
N LEU A 481 22.81 24.49 20.53
CA LEU A 481 23.64 25.55 19.95
C LEU A 481 22.97 26.29 18.77
N ALA A 482 22.16 25.61 17.98
CA ALA A 482 21.50 26.20 16.83
C ALA A 482 20.15 25.52 16.57
N PRO A 483 19.13 25.73 17.40
CA PRO A 483 17.81 25.16 17.17
C PRO A 483 17.18 25.75 15.89
N THR A 484 17.24 25.02 14.79
CA THR A 484 16.59 25.43 13.53
C THR A 484 15.13 25.00 13.61
N SER A 485 14.25 25.93 13.97
CA SER A 485 12.81 25.69 14.05
C SER A 485 12.18 25.66 12.65
N GLN A 486 11.47 24.61 12.33
CA GLN A 486 10.72 24.46 11.07
C GLN A 486 9.23 24.36 11.34
N PRO A 487 8.37 25.04 10.54
CA PRO A 487 6.92 24.92 10.69
C PRO A 487 6.48 23.49 10.35
N LEU A 488 5.53 22.97 11.13
CA LEU A 488 4.78 21.78 10.77
C LEU A 488 3.77 22.17 9.69
N LEU A 489 3.64 21.33 8.66
CA LEU A 489 2.63 21.53 7.63
C LEU A 489 1.22 21.33 8.19
N ILE A 490 1.11 20.42 9.15
CA ILE A 490 -0.13 20.14 9.89
C ILE A 490 0.19 20.34 11.38
N PRO A 491 -0.41 21.34 12.05
CA PRO A 491 -0.24 21.54 13.48
C PRO A 491 -0.77 20.37 14.30
N ILE A 492 -0.04 19.94 15.33
CA ILE A 492 -0.44 18.85 16.21
C ILE A 492 -1.16 19.42 17.43
N ILE A 493 -2.36 18.94 17.70
CA ILE A 493 -3.20 19.38 18.80
C ILE A 493 -3.13 18.38 19.95
N PHE A 494 -2.80 18.87 21.15
CA PHE A 494 -2.82 18.08 22.39
C PHE A 494 -3.90 18.63 23.32
N ARG A 495 -4.73 17.73 23.82
CA ARG A 495 -5.66 17.99 24.92
C ARG A 495 -5.05 17.40 26.17
N LEU A 496 -4.69 18.24 27.13
CA LEU A 496 -3.95 17.86 28.32
C LEU A 496 -4.91 17.64 29.49
N SER A 497 -4.62 16.64 30.31
CA SER A 497 -5.23 16.50 31.64
C SER A 497 -4.72 17.63 32.55
N ASP A 498 -5.38 17.85 33.69
CA ASP A 498 -5.00 18.89 34.65
C ASP A 498 -3.54 18.69 35.13
N ALA A 499 -3.13 17.44 35.36
CA ALA A 499 -1.76 17.11 35.75
C ALA A 499 -0.75 17.44 34.65
N GLN A 500 -1.06 17.07 33.40
CA GLN A 500 -0.21 17.38 32.25
C GLN A 500 -0.16 18.89 31.95
N TRP A 501 -1.25 19.61 32.20
CA TRP A 501 -1.25 21.06 32.06
C TRP A 501 -0.31 21.74 33.06
N GLN A 502 -0.27 21.27 34.31
CA GLN A 502 0.69 21.78 35.30
C GLN A 502 2.14 21.45 34.91
N ALA A 503 2.40 20.25 34.42
CA ALA A 503 3.71 19.85 33.90
C ALA A 503 4.10 20.72 32.68
N TRP A 504 3.16 21.00 31.78
CA TRP A 504 3.37 21.91 30.64
C TRP A 504 3.83 23.30 31.10
N LEU A 505 3.14 23.91 32.06
CA LEU A 505 3.48 25.24 32.56
C LEU A 505 4.90 25.31 33.15
N GLN A 506 5.38 24.22 33.71
CA GLN A 506 6.75 24.12 34.27
C GLN A 506 7.80 23.91 33.19
N GLN A 507 7.47 23.16 32.14
CA GLN A 507 8.46 22.66 31.17
C GLN A 507 8.45 23.43 29.84
N LYS A 508 7.47 24.31 29.59
CA LYS A 508 7.35 25.03 28.30
C LYS A 508 8.62 25.76 27.89
N ALA A 509 9.36 26.33 28.86
CA ALA A 509 10.61 27.00 28.59
C ALA A 509 11.69 26.07 28.00
N PHE A 510 11.70 24.80 28.37
CA PHE A 510 12.64 23.82 27.81
C PHE A 510 12.27 23.49 26.35
N PHE A 511 10.99 23.34 26.05
CA PHE A 511 10.52 23.13 24.66
C PHE A 511 10.87 24.34 23.76
N GLU A 512 10.68 25.56 24.24
CA GLU A 512 11.01 26.77 23.49
C GLU A 512 12.52 26.87 23.21
N GLN A 513 13.37 26.55 24.19
CA GLN A 513 14.82 26.58 24.05
C GLN A 513 15.35 25.61 22.98
N ILE A 514 14.68 24.50 22.74
CA ILE A 514 15.07 23.51 21.72
C ILE A 514 14.37 23.71 20.36
N GLY A 515 13.63 24.83 20.22
CA GLY A 515 13.04 25.24 18.94
C GLY A 515 11.63 24.76 18.67
N PHE A 516 10.89 24.33 19.69
CA PHE A 516 9.46 24.09 19.57
C PHE A 516 8.67 25.40 19.71
N VAL A 517 7.60 25.54 18.94
CA VAL A 517 6.67 26.67 19.06
C VAL A 517 5.27 26.12 19.20
N PHE A 518 4.64 26.45 20.33
CA PHE A 518 3.26 26.08 20.63
C PHE A 518 2.34 27.29 20.69
N MET A 519 1.08 27.09 20.37
CA MET A 519 -0.02 27.99 20.65
C MET A 519 -0.85 27.39 21.78
N GLU A 520 -1.13 28.19 22.82
CA GLU A 520 -1.83 27.78 24.04
C GLU A 520 -3.28 28.26 24.05
N GLU A 521 -4.20 27.39 24.40
CA GLU A 521 -5.60 27.70 24.73
C GLU A 521 -5.88 27.29 26.18
N ALA A 522 -5.57 28.14 27.13
CA ALA A 522 -5.62 27.86 28.56
C ALA A 522 -7.02 27.42 29.07
N THR A 523 -8.09 27.97 28.45
CA THR A 523 -9.48 27.68 28.84
C THR A 523 -9.90 26.21 28.55
N GLN A 524 -9.20 25.54 27.62
CA GLN A 524 -9.51 24.19 27.19
C GLN A 524 -8.39 23.19 27.52
N HIS A 525 -7.37 23.60 28.29
CA HIS A 525 -6.13 22.83 28.52
C HIS A 525 -5.56 22.22 27.23
N LYS A 526 -5.52 23.04 26.17
CA LYS A 526 -5.13 22.63 24.82
C LYS A 526 -3.87 23.38 24.39
N ILE A 527 -2.91 22.61 23.88
CA ILE A 527 -1.73 23.16 23.22
C ILE A 527 -1.64 22.68 21.78
N THR A 528 -1.21 23.56 20.88
CA THR A 528 -1.08 23.27 19.46
C THR A 528 0.37 23.49 19.04
N LEU A 529 1.08 22.43 18.67
CA LEU A 529 2.44 22.50 18.17
C LEU A 529 2.43 23.03 16.73
N GLN A 530 3.09 24.17 16.50
CA GLN A 530 3.18 24.82 15.18
C GLN A 530 4.55 24.62 14.53
N LYS A 531 5.63 24.64 15.33
CA LYS A 531 7.00 24.47 14.81
C LYS A 531 7.78 23.51 15.69
N VAL A 532 8.72 22.79 15.09
CA VAL A 532 9.57 21.82 15.73
C VAL A 532 11.01 21.96 15.24
N SER A 533 11.99 21.57 16.06
CA SER A 533 13.39 21.48 15.61
C SER A 533 13.52 20.57 14.41
N ALA A 534 14.27 21.00 13.39
CA ALA A 534 14.52 20.24 12.16
C ALA A 534 15.03 18.81 12.41
N HIS A 535 15.81 18.64 13.50
CA HIS A 535 16.42 17.36 13.88
C HIS A 535 15.44 16.37 14.50
N LEU A 536 14.30 16.84 15.05
CA LEU A 536 13.29 16.02 15.71
C LEU A 536 12.05 15.77 14.84
N ARG A 537 11.97 16.37 13.68
CA ARG A 537 10.78 16.31 12.81
C ARG A 537 10.42 14.90 12.35
N GLN A 538 11.38 13.98 12.24
CA GLN A 538 11.17 12.62 11.77
C GLN A 538 10.76 11.65 12.90
N GLN A 539 10.77 12.11 14.15
CA GLN A 539 10.37 11.32 15.31
C GLN A 539 8.86 11.38 15.53
N ASN A 540 8.33 10.46 16.33
CA ASN A 540 6.93 10.48 16.76
C ASN A 540 6.72 11.61 17.79
N LEU A 541 6.48 12.84 17.29
CA LEU A 541 6.35 14.04 18.10
C LEU A 541 5.24 13.93 19.15
N GLN A 542 4.15 13.23 18.82
CA GLN A 542 3.01 13.13 19.71
C GLN A 542 3.34 12.25 20.92
N HIS A 543 3.89 11.07 20.69
CA HIS A 543 4.31 10.16 21.77
C HIS A 543 5.40 10.81 22.63
N MET A 544 6.39 11.42 22.00
CA MET A 544 7.51 12.09 22.66
C MET A 544 7.03 13.20 23.59
N ILE A 545 6.18 14.11 23.14
CA ILE A 545 5.67 15.23 23.95
C ILE A 545 4.82 14.73 25.10
N VAL A 546 3.93 13.76 24.88
CA VAL A 546 3.11 13.16 25.93
C VAL A 546 3.97 12.44 26.97
N SER A 547 5.01 11.71 26.53
CA SER A 547 5.96 11.04 27.44
C SER A 547 6.71 12.04 28.31
N LEU A 548 7.16 13.17 27.74
CA LEU A 548 7.82 14.24 28.49
C LEU A 548 6.89 14.93 29.47
N LEU A 549 5.63 15.17 29.11
CA LEU A 549 4.64 15.80 29.99
C LEU A 549 4.18 14.89 31.14
N ASN A 550 4.44 13.60 31.08
CA ASN A 550 4.19 12.67 32.18
C ASN A 550 5.35 12.56 33.16
N GLN A 551 6.47 13.27 32.92
CA GLN A 551 7.65 13.31 33.75
C GLN A 551 7.92 14.76 34.20
N SER A 552 8.65 14.92 35.28
CA SER A 552 9.08 16.24 35.78
C SER A 552 10.58 16.38 35.64
N PHE A 553 11.04 17.52 35.12
CA PHE A 553 12.46 17.81 34.90
C PHE A 553 12.84 19.09 35.64
N GLU A 554 13.98 19.05 36.37
CA GLU A 554 14.49 20.23 37.10
C GLU A 554 15.42 21.07 36.22
N ASN A 555 16.02 20.47 35.19
CA ASN A 555 17.00 21.13 34.34
C ASN A 555 16.93 20.67 32.88
N LEU A 556 17.48 21.50 31.98
CA LEU A 556 17.48 21.21 30.53
C LEU A 556 18.28 19.96 30.16
N PRO A 557 19.47 19.63 30.78
CA PRO A 557 20.18 18.40 30.43
C PRO A 557 19.38 17.12 30.69
N ASP A 558 18.65 17.02 31.80
CA ASP A 558 17.81 15.86 32.12
C ASP A 558 16.62 15.77 31.13
N PHE A 559 16.01 16.90 30.81
CA PHE A 559 14.97 16.99 29.77
C PHE A 559 15.48 16.52 28.40
N LEU A 560 16.68 16.94 27.97
CA LEU A 560 17.29 16.51 26.71
C LEU A 560 17.67 15.02 26.73
N THR A 561 18.05 14.48 27.88
CA THR A 561 18.36 13.04 28.01
C THR A 561 17.10 12.18 27.87
N ALA A 562 15.96 12.65 28.35
CA ALA A 562 14.67 11.97 28.21
C ALA A 562 14.06 12.15 26.80
N LEU A 563 14.43 13.24 26.11
CA LEU A 563 13.99 13.55 24.75
C LEU A 563 14.70 12.70 23.69
N LEU A 564 15.98 12.35 23.88
CA LEU A 564 16.87 11.66 22.95
C LEU A 564 17.07 10.20 23.28
#